data_b3684fa6180c70a98d3499603579f5a7
#
_entry.id   b3684fa6180c70a98d3499603579f5a7
#
_cell.length_a   1.000
_cell.length_b   1.000
_cell.length_c   1.000
_cell.angle_alpha   90.00
_cell.angle_beta   90.00
_cell.angle_gamma   90.00
#
_symmetry.space_group_name_H-M   'P 1'
#
loop_
_entity.id
_entity.type
_entity.pdbx_description
1 polymer ?
#
loop_
_entity_poly.entity_id
_entity_poly.type
_entity_poly.pdbx_seq_one_letter_code
_entity_poly.pdbx_strand_id
1 'polypeptide(L)'
;PPPAPPSAVDVGVPIDAAPKPKAPAQSSPRQLAARLMLSPPSEGRVARSSDEVALIRLDGSFAVRLDRVRALLPEAGPFTQSSIHRRARGRELDEPLGGMRTPLVVLDGRGSLVVSAEPNLLVTRLERELFYAREDRVIGFDLSLRHESGRLSIGAMEHVPMVQLSGEGLLALATSKALFAVEVSAERPAVLRGATVVGWVGRILPQAAPAGDLAAAQAGLVHMNGDGA
;
A
#
# COMPACT_ATOMS: atom_id res chain seq x y z
N PRO A 1 10.88 -75.00 -32.42
CA PRO A 1 11.34 -73.64 -32.33
C PRO A 1 10.15 -72.68 -32.25
N PRO A 2 10.23 -71.67 -31.39
CA PRO A 2 9.14 -70.67 -31.29
C PRO A 2 9.19 -69.69 -32.48
N PRO A 3 8.06 -69.09 -32.89
CA PRO A 3 8.00 -68.16 -34.03
C PRO A 3 8.67 -66.80 -33.67
N ALA A 4 9.33 -66.27 -34.68
CA ALA A 4 9.99 -64.97 -34.60
C ALA A 4 9.02 -63.79 -34.35
N PRO A 5 9.41 -62.73 -33.58
CA PRO A 5 8.57 -61.58 -33.37
C PRO A 5 8.50 -60.75 -34.64
N PRO A 6 7.36 -60.03 -34.87
CA PRO A 6 7.19 -59.20 -36.04
C PRO A 6 8.10 -57.97 -35.98
N SER A 7 8.68 -57.60 -37.14
CA SER A 7 9.50 -56.40 -37.31
C SER A 7 8.70 -55.14 -37.04
N ALA A 8 9.23 -54.27 -36.20
CA ALA A 8 8.68 -52.94 -35.98
C ALA A 8 8.83 -52.09 -37.25
N VAL A 9 7.72 -51.62 -37.77
CA VAL A 9 7.68 -50.64 -38.87
C VAL A 9 7.95 -49.26 -38.24
N ASP A 10 9.12 -48.73 -38.52
CA ASP A 10 9.52 -47.36 -38.14
C ASP A 10 8.74 -46.36 -39.02
N VAL A 11 7.63 -45.88 -38.51
CA VAL A 11 6.88 -44.78 -39.13
C VAL A 11 7.53 -43.49 -38.63
N GLY A 12 8.58 -43.06 -39.31
CA GLY A 12 9.19 -41.74 -39.08
C GLY A 12 8.20 -40.63 -39.45
N VAL A 13 7.43 -40.16 -38.44
CA VAL A 13 6.69 -38.91 -38.55
C VAL A 13 7.71 -37.77 -38.45
N PRO A 14 7.83 -36.91 -39.48
CA PRO A 14 8.70 -35.72 -39.34
C PRO A 14 8.14 -34.85 -38.26
N ILE A 15 8.87 -34.75 -37.13
CA ILE A 15 8.58 -33.78 -36.07
C ILE A 15 8.94 -32.41 -36.66
N ASP A 16 7.87 -31.72 -37.12
CA ASP A 16 7.98 -30.34 -37.56
C ASP A 16 8.57 -29.52 -36.41
N ALA A 17 9.80 -29.04 -36.62
CA ALA A 17 10.54 -28.33 -35.59
C ALA A 17 9.72 -27.09 -35.18
N ALA A 18 9.21 -27.07 -33.98
CA ALA A 18 8.50 -25.94 -33.39
C ALA A 18 9.32 -24.65 -33.67
N PRO A 19 8.69 -23.56 -34.14
CA PRO A 19 9.38 -22.33 -34.47
C PRO A 19 10.12 -21.85 -33.22
N LYS A 20 11.44 -21.66 -33.33
CA LYS A 20 12.25 -21.11 -32.25
C LYS A 20 11.62 -19.82 -31.77
N PRO A 21 11.43 -19.66 -30.44
CA PRO A 21 10.88 -18.40 -29.90
C PRO A 21 11.75 -17.24 -30.41
N LYS A 22 11.16 -16.29 -31.10
CA LYS A 22 11.80 -15.07 -31.53
C LYS A 22 12.38 -14.41 -30.29
N ALA A 23 13.71 -14.19 -30.28
CA ALA A 23 14.36 -13.41 -29.24
C ALA A 23 13.61 -12.07 -29.09
N PRO A 24 13.34 -11.64 -27.84
CA PRO A 24 12.62 -10.39 -27.62
C PRO A 24 13.36 -9.26 -28.38
N ALA A 25 12.62 -8.54 -29.20
CA ALA A 25 13.18 -7.45 -29.99
C ALA A 25 13.87 -6.47 -29.03
N GLN A 26 15.17 -6.27 -29.18
CA GLN A 26 15.95 -5.32 -28.38
C GLN A 26 15.39 -3.92 -28.64
N SER A 27 14.65 -3.38 -27.65
CA SER A 27 14.14 -2.03 -27.71
C SER A 27 15.31 -1.05 -27.56
N SER A 28 15.38 -0.01 -28.39
CA SER A 28 16.32 1.06 -28.18
C SER A 28 16.03 1.77 -26.84
N PRO A 29 17.04 2.41 -26.19
CA PRO A 29 16.80 3.17 -24.96
C PRO A 29 15.68 4.23 -25.10
N ARG A 30 15.57 4.83 -26.29
CA ARG A 30 14.51 5.80 -26.60
C ARG A 30 13.12 5.17 -26.64
N GLN A 31 13.01 3.98 -27.23
CA GLN A 31 11.75 3.23 -27.26
C GLN A 31 11.37 2.75 -25.86
N LEU A 32 12.34 2.32 -25.07
CA LEU A 32 12.13 1.96 -23.68
C LEU A 32 11.63 3.16 -22.86
N ALA A 33 12.31 4.30 -22.97
CA ALA A 33 11.91 5.54 -22.30
C ALA A 33 10.48 5.96 -22.68
N ALA A 34 10.12 5.90 -23.97
CA ALA A 34 8.77 6.23 -24.44
C ALA A 34 7.69 5.31 -23.85
N ARG A 35 8.01 4.02 -23.64
CA ARG A 35 7.09 3.04 -23.04
C ARG A 35 6.93 3.23 -21.53
N LEU A 36 7.96 3.74 -20.87
CA LEU A 36 7.98 3.96 -19.40
C LEU A 36 7.59 5.39 -19.02
N MET A 37 7.30 6.24 -20.01
CA MET A 37 6.97 7.63 -19.75
C MET A 37 5.67 7.74 -18.94
N LEU A 38 5.76 8.40 -17.79
CA LEU A 38 4.60 8.74 -16.98
C LEU A 38 3.93 9.97 -17.58
N SER A 39 2.67 9.84 -17.93
CA SER A 39 1.85 10.97 -18.37
C SER A 39 1.00 11.46 -17.21
N PRO A 40 0.85 12.79 -17.04
CA PRO A 40 -0.11 13.33 -16.10
C PRO A 40 -1.51 12.75 -16.34
N PRO A 41 -2.30 12.53 -15.30
CA PRO A 41 -3.66 12.01 -15.46
C PRO A 41 -4.50 12.99 -16.27
N SER A 42 -5.23 12.48 -17.26
CA SER A 42 -6.19 13.26 -18.04
C SER A 42 -7.39 13.66 -17.20
N GLU A 43 -7.77 12.80 -16.29
CA GLU A 43 -8.86 13.01 -15.33
C GLU A 43 -8.39 12.65 -13.92
N GLY A 44 -8.92 13.37 -12.92
CA GLY A 44 -8.55 13.18 -11.53
C GLY A 44 -7.11 13.61 -11.19
N ARG A 45 -6.56 13.06 -10.13
CA ARG A 45 -5.25 13.47 -9.57
C ARG A 45 -4.21 12.36 -9.60
N VAL A 46 -4.55 11.14 -9.99
CA VAL A 46 -3.66 9.98 -9.89
C VAL A 46 -3.56 9.27 -11.24
N ALA A 47 -2.35 9.08 -11.72
CA ALA A 47 -2.04 8.18 -12.82
C ALA A 47 -1.14 7.03 -12.30
N ARG A 48 -1.53 5.78 -12.58
CA ARG A 48 -0.73 4.61 -12.24
C ARG A 48 0.14 4.18 -13.40
N SER A 49 1.40 3.91 -13.15
CA SER A 49 2.31 3.28 -14.12
C SER A 49 2.39 1.77 -13.90
N SER A 50 2.29 1.34 -12.66
CA SER A 50 2.28 -0.07 -12.25
C SER A 50 1.59 -0.20 -10.90
N ASP A 51 1.54 -1.42 -10.36
CA ASP A 51 1.06 -1.65 -9.00
C ASP A 51 1.97 -1.03 -7.93
N GLU A 52 3.20 -0.68 -8.30
CA GLU A 52 4.21 -0.16 -7.38
C GLU A 52 4.43 1.35 -7.51
N VAL A 53 4.00 1.97 -8.62
CA VAL A 53 4.34 3.37 -8.94
C VAL A 53 3.10 4.15 -9.35
N ALA A 54 2.93 5.31 -8.74
CA ALA A 54 1.90 6.28 -9.11
C ALA A 54 2.47 7.69 -9.24
N LEU A 55 1.89 8.46 -10.17
CA LEU A 55 2.03 9.89 -10.28
C LEU A 55 0.80 10.53 -9.66
N ILE A 56 1.01 11.40 -8.68
CA ILE A 56 -0.03 12.14 -7.97
C ILE A 56 0.11 13.62 -8.32
N ARG A 57 -0.93 14.21 -8.87
CA ARG A 57 -0.99 15.66 -9.10
C ARG A 57 -1.29 16.38 -7.79
N LEU A 58 -0.45 17.36 -7.47
CA LEU A 58 -0.58 18.21 -6.29
C LEU A 58 -1.03 19.62 -6.70
N ASP A 59 -1.95 20.15 -5.91
CA ASP A 59 -2.39 21.56 -5.95
C ASP A 59 -2.64 21.97 -4.49
N GLY A 60 -1.54 22.24 -3.76
CA GLY A 60 -1.50 22.49 -2.32
C GLY A 60 -0.66 21.48 -1.55
N SER A 61 -1.06 21.20 -0.33
CA SER A 61 -0.24 20.49 0.64
C SER A 61 -0.53 18.99 0.69
N PHE A 62 0.52 18.18 0.69
CA PHE A 62 0.46 16.71 0.76
C PHE A 62 1.53 16.19 1.72
N ALA A 63 1.12 15.39 2.69
CA ALA A 63 2.05 14.69 3.57
C ALA A 63 2.62 13.47 2.86
N VAL A 64 3.95 13.27 2.86
CA VAL A 64 4.58 12.14 2.17
C VAL A 64 5.87 11.70 2.84
N ARG A 65 6.20 10.41 2.74
CA ARG A 65 7.52 9.88 3.08
C ARG A 65 8.50 10.16 1.96
N LEU A 66 9.56 10.93 2.25
CA LEU A 66 10.55 11.30 1.22
C LEU A 66 11.30 10.11 0.63
N ASP A 67 11.54 9.06 1.41
CA ASP A 67 12.18 7.82 0.93
C ASP A 67 11.34 7.07 -0.12
N ARG A 68 10.06 7.41 -0.24
CA ARG A 68 9.12 6.86 -1.23
C ARG A 68 8.91 7.77 -2.44
N VAL A 69 9.43 8.98 -2.40
CA VAL A 69 9.39 9.93 -3.52
C VAL A 69 10.47 9.56 -4.53
N ARG A 70 10.07 9.37 -5.78
CA ARG A 70 10.97 9.07 -6.90
C ARG A 70 11.26 10.28 -7.76
N ALA A 71 10.28 11.18 -7.90
CA ALA A 71 10.45 12.44 -8.60
C ALA A 71 9.49 13.51 -8.07
N LEU A 72 9.95 14.74 -8.14
CA LEU A 72 9.15 15.96 -7.97
C LEU A 72 9.18 16.71 -9.29
N LEU A 73 8.01 17.01 -9.82
CA LEU A 73 7.82 17.68 -11.11
C LEU A 73 7.04 18.99 -10.86
N PRO A 74 7.71 20.06 -10.43
CA PRO A 74 7.05 21.33 -10.12
C PRO A 74 6.54 22.01 -11.40
N GLU A 75 5.33 22.60 -11.32
CA GLU A 75 4.73 23.38 -12.40
C GLU A 75 4.85 24.89 -12.14
N ALA A 76 4.84 25.33 -10.88
CA ALA A 76 4.83 26.74 -10.51
C ALA A 76 5.80 27.02 -9.34
N GLY A 77 7.09 26.93 -9.61
CA GLY A 77 8.14 27.08 -8.60
C GLY A 77 8.42 25.80 -7.81
N PRO A 78 9.46 25.78 -6.97
CA PRO A 78 9.85 24.62 -6.20
C PRO A 78 8.81 24.29 -5.13
N PHE A 79 8.66 23.00 -4.78
CA PHE A 79 7.91 22.60 -3.60
C PHE A 79 8.61 23.08 -2.33
N THR A 80 7.85 23.59 -1.38
CA THR A 80 8.35 23.83 -0.03
C THR A 80 8.13 22.60 0.83
N GLN A 81 8.97 22.45 1.86
CA GLN A 81 8.91 21.31 2.77
C GLN A 81 8.81 21.79 4.21
N SER A 82 7.93 21.14 4.99
CA SER A 82 7.82 21.33 6.43
C SER A 82 7.59 20.01 7.16
N SER A 83 7.80 20.01 8.48
CA SER A 83 7.55 18.86 9.33
C SER A 83 6.07 18.67 9.57
N ILE A 84 5.66 17.41 9.79
CA ILE A 84 4.35 17.04 10.30
C ILE A 84 4.54 16.14 11.53
N HIS A 85 3.81 16.45 12.59
CA HIS A 85 3.95 15.79 13.86
C HIS A 85 2.74 14.92 14.17
N ARG A 86 2.94 13.95 15.07
CA ARG A 86 1.85 13.17 15.63
C ARG A 86 0.88 14.07 16.39
N ARG A 87 -0.37 13.66 16.41
CA ARG A 87 -1.42 14.34 17.18
C ARG A 87 -2.12 13.34 18.07
N ALA A 88 -2.41 13.72 19.28
CA ALA A 88 -3.20 12.91 20.20
C ALA A 88 -4.20 13.79 20.94
N ARG A 89 -5.48 13.42 20.89
CA ARG A 89 -6.60 14.17 21.50
C ARG A 89 -6.61 15.63 21.04
N GLY A 90 -6.39 15.86 19.74
CA GLY A 90 -6.37 17.20 19.14
C GLY A 90 -5.12 18.03 19.43
N ARG A 91 -4.14 17.53 20.17
CA ARG A 91 -2.88 18.23 20.48
C ARG A 91 -1.74 17.66 19.65
N GLU A 92 -0.91 18.55 19.13
CA GLU A 92 0.33 18.17 18.46
C GLU A 92 1.36 17.72 19.48
N LEU A 93 2.14 16.69 19.13
CA LEU A 93 3.21 16.12 19.92
C LEU A 93 4.55 16.49 19.28
N ASP A 94 5.64 16.44 20.04
CA ASP A 94 6.99 16.70 19.51
C ASP A 94 7.53 15.57 18.61
N GLU A 95 6.82 14.45 18.56
CA GLU A 95 7.21 13.30 17.75
C GLU A 95 6.76 13.45 16.28
N PRO A 96 7.66 13.24 15.30
CA PRO A 96 7.29 13.30 13.90
C PRO A 96 6.32 12.16 13.54
N LEU A 97 5.33 12.44 12.71
CA LEU A 97 4.46 11.42 12.14
C LEU A 97 5.28 10.52 11.20
N GLY A 98 5.11 9.22 11.29
CA GLY A 98 5.92 8.24 10.56
C GLY A 98 7.15 7.76 11.31
N GLY A 99 7.41 8.32 12.51
CA GLY A 99 8.55 7.98 13.38
C GLY A 99 9.87 8.62 12.95
N MET A 100 10.86 8.50 13.80
CA MET A 100 12.17 9.19 13.63
C MET A 100 12.99 8.71 12.43
N ARG A 101 12.82 7.47 11.99
CA ARG A 101 13.65 6.89 10.91
C ARG A 101 13.19 7.32 9.51
N THR A 102 11.90 7.38 9.30
CA THR A 102 11.28 7.71 8.01
C THR A 102 10.06 8.60 8.24
N PRO A 103 10.25 9.83 8.74
CA PRO A 103 9.14 10.73 9.01
C PRO A 103 8.38 11.08 7.73
N LEU A 104 7.10 11.35 7.87
CA LEU A 104 6.38 12.08 6.84
C LEU A 104 6.80 13.55 6.92
N VAL A 105 6.79 14.19 5.76
CA VAL A 105 6.94 15.64 5.62
C VAL A 105 5.78 16.18 4.80
N VAL A 106 5.46 17.43 4.97
CA VAL A 106 4.51 18.14 4.13
C VAL A 106 5.27 18.73 2.95
N LEU A 107 4.84 18.39 1.75
CA LEU A 107 5.21 19.10 0.53
C LEU A 107 4.06 20.03 0.17
N ASP A 108 4.36 21.31 -0.03
CA ASP A 108 3.40 22.31 -0.45
C ASP A 108 3.83 22.93 -1.77
N GLY A 109 2.89 23.02 -2.71
CA GLY A 109 3.15 23.56 -4.04
C GLY A 109 2.23 22.99 -5.10
N ARG A 110 2.54 23.34 -6.35
CA ARG A 110 1.78 22.89 -7.52
C ARG A 110 2.69 22.11 -8.47
N GLY A 111 2.21 20.93 -8.89
CA GLY A 111 2.97 20.07 -9.79
C GLY A 111 2.57 18.61 -9.65
N SER A 112 3.52 17.72 -9.89
CA SER A 112 3.30 16.28 -9.78
C SER A 112 4.38 15.61 -8.94
N LEU A 113 3.96 14.60 -8.21
CA LEU A 113 4.77 13.77 -7.33
C LEU A 113 4.74 12.34 -7.83
N VAL A 114 5.90 11.72 -8.08
CA VAL A 114 5.99 10.29 -8.35
C VAL A 114 6.36 9.58 -7.06
N VAL A 115 5.51 8.67 -6.63
CA VAL A 115 5.72 7.84 -5.44
C VAL A 115 5.80 6.37 -5.80
N SER A 116 6.52 5.61 -5.01
CA SER A 116 6.55 4.15 -5.15
C SER A 116 6.50 3.45 -3.81
N ALA A 117 5.95 2.24 -3.82
CA ALA A 117 6.00 1.30 -2.69
C ALA A 117 6.11 -0.13 -3.18
N GLU A 118 6.93 -0.92 -2.51
CA GLU A 118 7.07 -2.34 -2.75
C GLU A 118 6.43 -3.13 -1.61
N PRO A 119 5.75 -4.24 -1.93
CA PRO A 119 5.50 -4.81 -3.26
C PRO A 119 4.33 -4.15 -4.00
N ASN A 120 3.49 -3.35 -3.37
CA ASN A 120 2.38 -2.66 -4.00
C ASN A 120 2.11 -1.30 -3.34
N LEU A 121 1.69 -0.36 -4.16
CA LEU A 121 1.18 0.95 -3.79
C LEU A 121 -0.33 0.99 -4.00
N LEU A 122 -1.09 1.18 -2.94
CA LEU A 122 -2.52 1.48 -3.01
C LEU A 122 -2.71 3.00 -2.89
N VAL A 123 -3.36 3.60 -3.88
CA VAL A 123 -3.82 4.99 -3.78
C VAL A 123 -5.34 4.96 -3.83
N THR A 124 -5.97 5.53 -2.82
CA THR A 124 -7.43 5.60 -2.65
C THR A 124 -7.85 7.00 -2.23
N ARG A 125 -9.14 7.29 -2.36
CA ARG A 125 -9.75 8.53 -1.86
C ARG A 125 -10.64 8.20 -0.68
N LEU A 126 -10.48 8.93 0.40
CA LEU A 126 -11.45 8.93 1.50
C LEU A 126 -12.55 9.93 1.19
N GLU A 127 -13.82 9.54 1.43
CA GLU A 127 -15.01 10.32 1.18
C GLU A 127 -15.83 10.45 2.47
N ARG A 128 -15.23 11.09 3.49
CA ARG A 128 -15.78 11.29 4.85
C ARG A 128 -15.80 10.05 5.73
N GLU A 129 -15.23 8.94 5.29
CA GLU A 129 -15.05 7.78 6.16
C GLU A 129 -14.00 8.04 7.24
N LEU A 130 -14.13 7.29 8.31
CA LEU A 130 -13.10 7.18 9.33
C LEU A 130 -12.23 5.98 9.01
N PHE A 131 -10.98 6.22 8.68
CA PHE A 131 -10.02 5.19 8.32
C PHE A 131 -8.85 5.15 9.30
N TYR A 132 -8.52 3.96 9.75
CA TYR A 132 -7.35 3.72 10.59
C TYR A 132 -6.33 2.95 9.78
N ALA A 133 -5.11 3.47 9.68
CA ALA A 133 -4.00 2.82 9.00
C ALA A 133 -2.83 2.58 9.94
N ARG A 134 -2.09 1.52 9.69
CA ARG A 134 -0.76 1.40 10.30
C ARG A 134 0.12 2.55 9.81
N GLU A 135 0.74 3.23 10.74
CA GLU A 135 1.56 4.41 10.44
C GLU A 135 2.74 4.07 9.52
N ASP A 136 3.35 2.89 9.69
CA ASP A 136 4.46 2.40 8.85
C ASP A 136 4.04 2.08 7.40
N ARG A 137 2.74 1.94 7.14
CA ARG A 137 2.18 1.68 5.81
C ARG A 137 1.75 2.95 5.08
N VAL A 138 1.60 4.05 5.77
CA VAL A 138 1.23 5.32 5.15
C VAL A 138 2.41 5.87 4.36
N ILE A 139 2.23 6.01 3.04
CA ILE A 139 3.17 6.65 2.12
C ILE A 139 2.92 8.16 2.07
N GLY A 140 1.65 8.56 2.04
CA GLY A 140 1.28 9.95 2.06
C GLY A 140 -0.23 10.16 2.03
N PHE A 141 -0.65 11.37 2.29
CA PHE A 141 -2.07 11.78 2.28
C PHE A 141 -2.23 13.28 2.11
N ASP A 142 -3.39 13.70 1.60
CA ASP A 142 -3.77 15.12 1.52
C ASP A 142 -3.94 15.73 2.90
N LEU A 143 -3.45 16.95 3.11
CA LEU A 143 -3.65 17.68 4.38
C LEU A 143 -5.09 18.14 4.61
N SER A 144 -5.99 17.97 3.65
CA SER A 144 -7.43 18.06 3.89
C SER A 144 -7.95 16.95 4.81
N LEU A 145 -7.21 15.84 4.91
CA LEU A 145 -7.47 14.78 5.88
C LEU A 145 -6.93 15.17 7.26
N ARG A 146 -7.80 15.16 8.25
CA ARG A 146 -7.38 15.27 9.65
C ARG A 146 -6.75 13.97 10.09
N HIS A 147 -5.65 14.05 10.85
CA HIS A 147 -4.98 12.88 11.38
C HIS A 147 -4.92 12.93 12.91
N GLU A 148 -5.05 11.76 13.52
CA GLU A 148 -4.85 11.52 14.95
C GLU A 148 -4.02 10.24 15.12
N SER A 149 -3.04 10.29 16.02
CA SER A 149 -2.18 9.14 16.28
C SER A 149 -2.80 8.23 17.32
N GLY A 150 -2.69 6.93 17.08
CA GLY A 150 -3.19 5.88 17.95
C GLY A 150 -2.22 4.71 18.03
N ARG A 151 -2.65 3.64 18.69
CA ARG A 151 -1.90 2.39 18.82
C ARG A 151 -2.85 1.21 18.72
N LEU A 152 -2.42 0.17 18.03
CA LEU A 152 -3.05 -1.14 18.02
C LEU A 152 -2.25 -2.06 18.95
N SER A 153 -2.87 -2.55 20.01
CA SER A 153 -2.26 -3.55 20.88
C SER A 153 -2.38 -4.92 20.22
N ILE A 154 -1.25 -5.58 19.96
CA ILE A 154 -1.17 -6.90 19.32
C ILE A 154 -0.63 -7.98 20.25
N GLY A 155 -0.42 -7.63 21.50
CA GLY A 155 0.04 -8.51 22.57
C GLY A 155 0.12 -7.75 23.87
N ALA A 156 0.60 -8.38 24.93
CA ALA A 156 0.65 -7.80 26.26
C ALA A 156 1.56 -6.56 26.34
N MET A 157 2.62 -6.52 25.55
CA MET A 157 3.64 -5.47 25.55
C MET A 157 3.91 -4.88 24.16
N GLU A 158 3.28 -5.40 23.12
CA GLU A 158 3.53 -4.99 21.74
C GLU A 158 2.43 -4.08 21.22
N HIS A 159 2.83 -2.94 20.70
CA HIS A 159 1.93 -1.95 20.11
C HIS A 159 2.39 -1.54 18.73
N VAL A 160 1.48 -1.51 17.79
CA VAL A 160 1.71 -0.99 16.44
C VAL A 160 1.21 0.45 16.38
N PRO A 161 2.04 1.41 15.97
CA PRO A 161 1.58 2.77 15.73
C PRO A 161 0.54 2.82 14.62
N MET A 162 -0.55 3.52 14.89
CA MET A 162 -1.66 3.72 13.97
C MET A 162 -1.88 5.21 13.75
N VAL A 163 -2.40 5.56 12.60
CA VAL A 163 -2.95 6.88 12.30
C VAL A 163 -4.40 6.74 11.90
N GLN A 164 -5.24 7.51 12.55
CA GLN A 164 -6.64 7.70 12.18
C GLN A 164 -6.71 8.87 11.20
N LEU A 165 -7.36 8.67 10.08
CA LEU A 165 -7.59 9.67 9.05
C LEU A 165 -9.09 9.90 8.88
N SER A 166 -9.49 11.16 8.72
CA SER A 166 -10.89 11.53 8.49
C SER A 166 -11.00 12.77 7.62
N GLY A 167 -12.06 12.85 6.82
CA GLY A 167 -12.29 13.94 5.87
C GLY A 167 -12.33 13.46 4.44
N GLU A 168 -12.10 14.36 3.49
CA GLU A 168 -12.03 14.05 2.07
C GLU A 168 -10.61 14.30 1.53
N GLY A 169 -10.05 13.31 0.83
CA GLY A 169 -8.71 13.47 0.25
C GLY A 169 -8.10 12.15 -0.20
N LEU A 170 -6.95 12.25 -0.85
CA LEU A 170 -6.18 11.09 -1.27
C LEU A 170 -5.38 10.51 -0.10
N LEU A 171 -5.25 9.20 -0.12
CA LEU A 171 -4.41 8.43 0.76
C LEU A 171 -3.59 7.43 -0.05
N ALA A 172 -2.29 7.37 0.17
CA ALA A 172 -1.37 6.41 -0.43
C ALA A 172 -0.79 5.49 0.64
N LEU A 173 -0.89 4.18 0.43
CA LEU A 173 -0.46 3.13 1.35
C LEU A 173 0.50 2.15 0.67
N ALA A 174 1.51 1.70 1.39
CA ALA A 174 2.26 0.50 1.03
C ALA A 174 1.50 -0.73 1.49
N THR A 175 1.28 -1.69 0.58
CA THR A 175 0.53 -2.90 0.89
C THR A 175 1.33 -4.16 0.59
N SER A 176 0.97 -5.28 1.20
CA SER A 176 1.46 -6.60 0.80
C SER A 176 0.83 -7.02 -0.53
N LYS A 177 1.40 -8.04 -1.18
CA LYS A 177 0.95 -8.52 -2.50
C LYS A 177 -0.52 -8.91 -2.56
N ALA A 178 -1.07 -9.44 -1.48
CA ALA A 178 -2.47 -9.80 -1.37
C ALA A 178 -3.12 -9.00 -0.24
N LEU A 179 -4.08 -8.15 -0.59
CA LEU A 179 -5.01 -7.52 0.34
C LEU A 179 -6.36 -8.22 0.23
N PHE A 180 -6.98 -8.41 1.37
CA PHE A 180 -8.38 -8.81 1.46
C PHE A 180 -9.05 -7.97 2.55
N ALA A 181 -10.34 -7.74 2.41
CA ALA A 181 -11.16 -7.09 3.42
C ALA A 181 -12.07 -8.13 4.07
N VAL A 182 -12.31 -7.95 5.35
CA VAL A 182 -13.24 -8.75 6.14
C VAL A 182 -14.27 -7.81 6.74
N GLU A 183 -15.55 -8.05 6.40
CA GLU A 183 -16.64 -7.34 7.04
C GLU A 183 -16.76 -7.74 8.51
N VAL A 184 -16.84 -6.74 9.37
CA VAL A 184 -17.00 -6.91 10.83
C VAL A 184 -18.31 -6.26 11.26
N SER A 185 -19.13 -7.00 11.98
CA SER A 185 -20.33 -6.47 12.63
C SER A 185 -20.44 -7.00 14.05
N ALA A 186 -21.41 -6.51 14.81
CA ALA A 186 -21.68 -7.00 16.17
C ALA A 186 -21.98 -8.50 16.20
N GLU A 187 -22.65 -9.03 15.15
CA GLU A 187 -23.00 -10.45 15.01
C GLU A 187 -21.84 -11.28 14.41
N ARG A 188 -20.88 -10.63 13.75
CA ARG A 188 -19.74 -11.27 13.09
C ARG A 188 -18.43 -10.58 13.46
N PRO A 189 -17.98 -10.73 14.70
CA PRO A 189 -16.65 -10.26 15.07
C PRO A 189 -15.58 -11.07 14.33
N ALA A 190 -14.45 -10.43 14.02
CA ALA A 190 -13.33 -11.10 13.37
C ALA A 190 -12.15 -11.23 14.33
N VAL A 191 -11.38 -12.31 14.18
CA VAL A 191 -10.10 -12.49 14.87
C VAL A 191 -9.00 -12.52 13.82
N LEU A 192 -8.11 -11.55 13.87
CA LEU A 192 -7.06 -11.35 12.88
C LEU A 192 -5.69 -11.37 13.55
N ARG A 193 -4.67 -11.75 12.78
CA ARG A 193 -3.28 -11.57 13.21
C ARG A 193 -2.94 -10.08 13.13
N GLY A 194 -2.73 -9.40 14.27
CA GLY A 194 -2.50 -7.96 14.34
C GLY A 194 -1.33 -7.47 13.49
N ALA A 195 -0.26 -8.27 13.36
CA ALA A 195 0.89 -7.95 12.51
C ALA A 195 0.54 -7.84 11.01
N THR A 196 -0.56 -8.47 10.55
CA THR A 196 -0.99 -8.45 9.15
C THR A 196 -2.04 -7.40 8.84
N VAL A 197 -2.66 -6.80 9.86
CA VAL A 197 -3.64 -5.73 9.69
C VAL A 197 -2.95 -4.50 9.09
N VAL A 198 -3.44 -4.04 7.96
CA VAL A 198 -2.98 -2.79 7.32
C VAL A 198 -3.77 -1.59 7.82
N GLY A 199 -5.05 -1.78 8.07
CA GLY A 199 -5.96 -0.75 8.53
C GLY A 199 -7.40 -1.25 8.58
N TRP A 200 -8.32 -0.36 8.93
CA TRP A 200 -9.76 -0.63 8.88
C TRP A 200 -10.56 0.65 8.66
N VAL A 201 -11.74 0.49 8.13
CA VAL A 201 -12.74 1.55 7.92
C VAL A 201 -13.88 1.34 8.92
N GLY A 202 -14.45 2.45 9.42
CA GLY A 202 -15.63 2.39 10.29
C GLY A 202 -15.31 2.40 11.79
N ARG A 203 -16.29 1.98 12.59
CA ARG A 203 -16.21 2.03 14.06
C ARG A 203 -15.81 0.67 14.63
N ILE A 204 -14.61 0.21 14.31
CA ILE A 204 -14.07 -1.03 14.85
C ILE A 204 -13.24 -0.73 16.08
N LEU A 205 -13.45 -1.53 17.14
CA LEU A 205 -12.69 -1.51 18.38
C LEU A 205 -11.80 -2.75 18.44
N PRO A 206 -10.54 -2.64 18.07
CA PRO A 206 -9.59 -3.74 18.17
C PRO A 206 -9.22 -3.99 19.63
N GLN A 207 -9.24 -5.24 20.05
CA GLN A 207 -8.84 -5.68 21.39
C GLN A 207 -7.81 -6.79 21.27
N ALA A 208 -6.70 -6.67 22.01
CA ALA A 208 -5.75 -7.78 22.12
C ALA A 208 -6.41 -9.00 22.74
N ALA A 209 -5.94 -10.19 22.39
CA ALA A 209 -6.42 -11.43 22.98
C ALA A 209 -6.33 -11.36 24.51
N PRO A 210 -7.32 -11.94 25.26
CA PRO A 210 -7.33 -11.93 26.71
C PRO A 210 -6.04 -12.54 27.28
N ALA A 211 -5.54 -11.99 28.38
CA ALA A 211 -4.32 -12.48 29.03
C ALA A 211 -4.39 -13.96 29.47
N GLY A 212 -5.61 -14.51 29.61
CA GLY A 212 -5.83 -15.93 29.92
C GLY A 212 -5.64 -16.88 28.72
N ASP A 213 -5.65 -16.36 27.50
CA ASP A 213 -5.36 -17.14 26.29
C ASP A 213 -3.93 -16.87 25.83
N LEU A 214 -2.98 -17.54 26.48
CA LEU A 214 -1.55 -17.40 26.18
C LEU A 214 -1.23 -17.75 24.72
N ALA A 215 -1.91 -18.73 24.13
CA ALA A 215 -1.66 -19.13 22.75
C ALA A 215 -2.11 -18.03 21.77
N ALA A 216 -3.27 -17.43 21.96
CA ALA A 216 -3.75 -16.33 21.13
C ALA A 216 -2.91 -15.07 21.35
N ALA A 217 -2.50 -14.78 22.58
CA ALA A 217 -1.63 -13.65 22.89
C ALA A 217 -0.23 -13.80 22.24
N GLN A 218 0.37 -14.99 22.31
CA GLN A 218 1.64 -15.29 21.64
C GLN A 218 1.53 -15.25 20.11
N ALA A 219 0.39 -15.65 19.55
CA ALA A 219 0.11 -15.55 18.12
C ALA A 219 -0.14 -14.10 17.64
N GLY A 220 -0.23 -13.13 18.56
CA GLY A 220 -0.51 -11.74 18.24
C GLY A 220 -1.89 -11.54 17.63
N LEU A 221 -2.89 -12.30 18.11
CA LEU A 221 -4.25 -12.20 17.62
C LEU A 221 -4.97 -10.97 18.21
N VAL A 222 -5.79 -10.35 17.39
CA VAL A 222 -6.59 -9.18 17.73
C VAL A 222 -8.04 -9.46 17.38
N HIS A 223 -8.91 -9.24 18.35
CA HIS A 223 -10.37 -9.31 18.16
C HIS A 223 -10.86 -7.97 17.62
N MET A 224 -11.49 -7.99 16.47
CA MET A 224 -12.09 -6.83 15.82
C MET A 224 -13.59 -6.86 16.09
N ASN A 225 -14.08 -5.89 16.86
CA ASN A 225 -15.49 -5.78 17.24
C ASN A 225 -16.02 -4.42 16.78
N GLY A 226 -17.29 -4.35 16.37
CA GLY A 226 -17.93 -3.12 15.91
C GLY A 226 -18.50 -3.25 14.52
N ASP A 227 -18.58 -2.13 13.78
CA ASP A 227 -19.14 -2.07 12.43
C ASP A 227 -18.12 -1.45 11.47
N GLY A 228 -17.73 -2.22 10.44
CA GLY A 228 -16.76 -1.76 9.46
C GLY A 228 -16.12 -2.89 8.63
N ALA A 229 -14.97 -2.61 8.02
CA ALA A 229 -14.17 -3.57 7.27
C ALA A 229 -12.67 -3.26 7.36
#